data_18e74b77510b0e8daeae1a949f65bee2
#
_entry.id   18e74b77510b0e8daeae1a949f65bee2
#
_cell.length_a   1.000
_cell.length_b   1.000
_cell.length_c   1.000
_cell.angle_alpha   90.00
_cell.angle_beta   90.00
_cell.angle_gamma   90.00
#
_symmetry.space_group_name_H-M   'P 1'
#
loop_
_entity.id
_entity.type
_entity.pdbx_description
1 polymer ?
#
loop_
_entity_poly.entity_id
_entity_poly.type
_entity_poly.pdbx_seq_one_letter_code
_entity_poly.pdbx_strand_id
1 'polypeptide(L)'
;MKLGILGAGMIVREFLPWLTGPESPFKVEALCSTERSAGAAQALCDQYGVPRHTTSYDELLSWVDVVYIAVPNILHVKYTRAALEAGRHVIVEKPMAPTAALAEELAELARSKKLFLFEAVTTQYQDNYAKIREVLPKVGAVTMVQCNFSQYSSRYHDFCAGKIWPSFDPACAGGALMDLGVYNVS
;
A
#
# COMPACT_ATOMS: atom_id res chain seq x y z
N MET A 1 -4.03 16.56 7.41
CA MET A 1 -4.21 15.35 8.26
C MET A 1 -2.85 14.81 8.66
N LYS A 2 -2.71 14.27 9.87
CA LYS A 2 -1.47 13.62 10.34
C LYS A 2 -1.41 12.22 9.78
N LEU A 3 -0.35 11.92 9.04
CA LEU A 3 -0.12 10.61 8.42
C LEU A 3 0.92 9.82 9.22
N GLY A 4 0.57 8.60 9.57
CA GLY A 4 1.52 7.60 10.04
C GLY A 4 1.86 6.60 8.94
N ILE A 5 3.08 6.14 8.89
CA ILE A 5 3.52 5.15 7.91
C ILE A 5 3.95 3.89 8.64
N LEU A 6 3.32 2.77 8.31
CA LEU A 6 3.72 1.45 8.78
C LEU A 6 4.56 0.76 7.72
N GLY A 7 5.84 0.64 7.96
CA GLY A 7 6.85 0.07 7.08
C GLY A 7 8.03 1.00 6.85
N ALA A 8 9.16 0.43 6.42
CA ALA A 8 10.37 1.16 6.03
C ALA A 8 11.02 0.51 4.79
N GLY A 9 10.20 -0.18 3.99
CA GLY A 9 10.60 -0.89 2.79
C GLY A 9 10.85 0.03 1.59
N MET A 10 11.06 -0.60 0.43
CA MET A 10 11.38 0.08 -0.82
C MET A 10 10.32 1.12 -1.20
N ILE A 11 9.05 0.75 -1.14
CA ILE A 11 7.94 1.64 -1.52
C ILE A 11 7.86 2.88 -0.63
N VAL A 12 8.09 2.72 0.68
CA VAL A 12 8.13 3.87 1.59
C VAL A 12 9.26 4.83 1.24
N ARG A 13 10.45 4.31 0.91
CA ARG A 13 11.61 5.12 0.50
C ARG A 13 11.36 5.90 -0.79
N GLU A 14 10.58 5.32 -1.70
CA GLU A 14 10.21 5.94 -2.97
C GLU A 14 9.19 7.06 -2.78
N PHE A 15 8.17 6.86 -1.94
CA PHE A 15 7.10 7.84 -1.75
C PHE A 15 7.37 8.89 -0.66
N LEU A 16 8.24 8.60 0.30
CA LEU A 16 8.49 9.51 1.43
C LEU A 16 8.91 10.93 1.01
N PRO A 17 9.77 11.13 -0.03
CA PRO A 17 10.11 12.46 -0.53
C PRO A 17 8.88 13.27 -0.95
N TRP A 18 7.89 12.63 -1.60
CA TRP A 18 6.65 13.25 -2.03
C TRP A 18 5.71 13.52 -0.86
N LEU A 19 5.60 12.56 0.07
CA LEU A 19 4.73 12.66 1.23
C LEU A 19 5.20 13.74 2.22
N THR A 20 6.49 14.05 2.27
CA THR A 20 7.07 15.12 3.10
C THR A 20 7.30 16.42 2.33
N GLY A 21 7.04 16.43 1.02
CA GLY A 21 7.21 17.60 0.16
C GLY A 21 6.15 18.67 0.43
N PRO A 22 6.38 19.91 -0.07
CA PRO A 22 5.53 21.08 0.21
C PRO A 22 4.13 20.97 -0.38
N GLU A 23 3.94 20.16 -1.41
CA GLU A 23 2.63 19.94 -2.05
C GLU A 23 1.82 18.80 -1.43
N SER A 24 2.38 18.10 -0.44
CA SER A 24 1.69 17.00 0.21
C SER A 24 0.47 17.48 1.00
N PRO A 25 -0.71 16.87 0.81
CA PRO A 25 -1.88 17.15 1.64
C PRO A 25 -1.75 16.59 3.06
N PHE A 26 -0.71 15.80 3.31
CA PHE A 26 -0.45 15.15 4.58
C PHE A 26 0.74 15.80 5.29
N LYS A 27 0.69 15.76 6.63
CA LYS A 27 1.86 15.95 7.47
C LYS A 27 2.28 14.58 7.97
N VAL A 28 3.43 14.09 7.50
CA VAL A 28 3.99 12.81 8.02
C VAL A 28 4.42 13.02 9.46
N GLU A 29 3.75 12.37 10.40
CA GLU A 29 3.95 12.54 11.85
C GLU A 29 4.88 11.47 12.43
N ALA A 30 4.81 10.24 11.90
CA ALA A 30 5.59 9.13 12.42
C ALA A 30 5.79 8.00 11.41
N LEU A 31 6.92 7.27 11.55
CA LEU A 31 7.15 5.97 10.94
C LEU A 31 7.08 4.88 12.02
N CYS A 32 6.44 3.76 11.69
CA CYS A 32 6.49 2.55 12.50
C CYS A 32 7.18 1.43 11.72
N SER A 33 8.09 0.73 12.36
CA SER A 33 8.82 -0.38 11.75
C SER A 33 8.99 -1.54 12.73
N THR A 34 9.57 -2.64 12.26
CA THR A 34 10.00 -3.71 13.16
C THR A 34 11.32 -3.35 13.84
N GLU A 35 11.63 -4.00 14.95
CA GLU A 35 12.92 -3.86 15.65
C GLU A 35 14.09 -4.06 14.67
N ARG A 36 14.01 -5.06 13.80
CA ARG A 36 15.05 -5.36 12.80
C ARG A 36 15.30 -4.19 11.83
N SER A 37 14.31 -3.39 11.54
CA SER A 37 14.38 -2.26 10.59
C SER A 37 14.37 -0.89 11.28
N ALA A 38 14.42 -0.85 12.61
CA ALA A 38 14.33 0.37 13.39
C ALA A 38 15.41 1.40 13.02
N GLY A 39 16.66 0.97 12.91
CA GLY A 39 17.75 1.87 12.50
C GLY A 39 17.57 2.47 11.11
N ALA A 40 17.07 1.66 10.15
CA ALA A 40 16.78 2.16 8.80
C ALA A 40 15.58 3.12 8.77
N ALA A 41 14.56 2.86 9.59
CA ALA A 41 13.41 3.75 9.72
C ALA A 41 13.78 5.07 10.41
N GLN A 42 14.62 5.02 11.44
CA GLN A 42 15.13 6.22 12.10
C GLN A 42 15.93 7.09 11.12
N ALA A 43 16.81 6.48 10.32
CA ALA A 43 17.57 7.22 9.31
C ALA A 43 16.66 7.92 8.28
N LEU A 44 15.53 7.30 7.91
CA LEU A 44 14.52 7.94 7.05
C LEU A 44 13.84 9.10 7.77
N CYS A 45 13.51 8.96 9.04
CA CYS A 45 12.95 10.05 9.84
C CYS A 45 13.91 11.26 9.88
N ASP A 46 15.18 11.01 10.15
CA ASP A 46 16.21 12.05 10.21
C ASP A 46 16.39 12.75 8.84
N GLN A 47 16.43 11.96 7.77
CA GLN A 47 16.62 12.46 6.40
C GLN A 47 15.46 13.33 5.90
N TYR A 48 14.22 12.96 6.24
CA TYR A 48 13.01 13.61 5.71
C TYR A 48 12.27 14.46 6.73
N GLY A 49 12.84 14.67 7.91
CA GLY A 49 12.26 15.53 8.95
C GLY A 49 10.97 14.95 9.55
N VAL A 50 10.83 13.62 9.58
CA VAL A 50 9.69 12.97 10.24
C VAL A 50 9.91 12.98 11.76
N PRO A 51 8.99 13.56 12.56
CA PRO A 51 9.26 13.85 13.97
C PRO A 51 9.47 12.62 14.85
N ARG A 52 8.90 11.47 14.49
CA ARG A 52 8.83 10.30 15.38
C ARG A 52 9.09 9.00 14.64
N HIS A 53 9.72 8.08 15.35
CA HIS A 53 9.82 6.67 15.00
C HIS A 53 9.37 5.81 16.17
N THR A 54 8.71 4.69 15.90
CA THR A 54 8.34 3.69 16.89
C THR A 54 8.39 2.28 16.31
N THR A 55 8.48 1.28 17.18
CA THR A 55 8.28 -0.13 16.82
C THR A 55 6.92 -0.67 17.30
N SER A 56 6.13 0.18 17.96
CA SER A 56 4.77 -0.12 18.42
C SER A 56 3.73 0.43 17.47
N TYR A 57 2.90 -0.46 16.91
CA TYR A 57 1.80 -0.03 16.04
C TYR A 57 0.73 0.76 16.79
N ASP A 58 0.45 0.38 18.03
CA ASP A 58 -0.55 1.07 18.87
C ASP A 58 -0.13 2.50 19.19
N GLU A 59 1.17 2.72 19.42
CA GLU A 59 1.70 4.07 19.56
C GLU A 59 1.52 4.88 18.28
N LEU A 60 1.87 4.34 17.11
CA LEU A 60 1.64 4.99 15.83
C LEU A 60 0.18 5.43 15.70
N LEU A 61 -0.75 4.51 15.94
CA LEU A 61 -2.20 4.77 15.85
C LEU A 61 -2.65 5.89 16.79
N SER A 62 -2.02 6.06 17.93
CA SER A 62 -2.36 7.12 18.90
C SER A 62 -2.00 8.53 18.43
N TRP A 63 -1.07 8.68 17.48
CA TRP A 63 -0.49 9.96 17.06
C TRP A 63 -1.10 10.52 15.76
N VAL A 64 -1.83 9.71 14.99
CA VAL A 64 -2.17 10.02 13.60
C VAL A 64 -3.65 9.95 13.31
N ASP A 65 -4.07 10.55 12.20
CA ASP A 65 -5.45 10.52 11.70
C ASP A 65 -5.60 9.43 10.62
N VAL A 66 -4.53 9.24 9.83
CA VAL A 66 -4.47 8.32 8.68
C VAL A 66 -3.23 7.45 8.80
N VAL A 67 -3.34 6.19 8.42
CA VAL A 67 -2.21 5.26 8.34
C VAL A 67 -2.01 4.80 6.91
N TYR A 68 -0.78 4.95 6.40
CA TYR A 68 -0.31 4.28 5.19
C TYR A 68 0.37 2.97 5.56
N ILE A 69 -0.21 1.86 5.10
CA ILE A 69 0.22 0.50 5.43
C ILE A 69 1.03 -0.05 4.25
N ALA A 70 2.34 -0.14 4.41
CA ALA A 70 3.31 -0.57 3.41
C ALA A 70 4.21 -1.71 3.93
N VAL A 71 3.56 -2.80 4.30
CA VAL A 71 4.15 -4.04 4.82
C VAL A 71 3.97 -5.19 3.82
N PRO A 72 4.52 -6.40 4.04
CA PRO A 72 4.22 -7.56 3.19
C PRO A 72 2.72 -7.87 3.13
N ASN A 73 2.24 -8.31 1.94
CA ASN A 73 0.82 -8.51 1.60
C ASN A 73 0.02 -9.27 2.66
N ILE A 74 0.60 -10.35 3.19
CA ILE A 74 -0.06 -11.19 4.21
C ILE A 74 -0.42 -10.44 5.51
N LEU A 75 0.20 -9.28 5.75
CA LEU A 75 -0.02 -8.47 6.93
C LEU A 75 -1.03 -7.32 6.70
N HIS A 76 -1.43 -7.06 5.45
CA HIS A 76 -2.32 -5.94 5.11
C HIS A 76 -3.63 -6.00 5.87
N VAL A 77 -4.32 -7.15 5.84
CA VAL A 77 -5.62 -7.33 6.52
C VAL A 77 -5.51 -7.08 8.01
N LYS A 78 -4.49 -7.66 8.66
CA LYS A 78 -4.26 -7.52 10.10
C LYS A 78 -4.15 -6.05 10.52
N TYR A 79 -3.25 -5.31 9.87
CA TYR A 79 -2.97 -3.93 10.27
C TYR A 79 -4.04 -2.96 9.81
N THR A 80 -4.69 -3.21 8.66
CA THR A 80 -5.84 -2.43 8.21
C THR A 80 -6.99 -2.54 9.20
N ARG A 81 -7.34 -3.76 9.61
CA ARG A 81 -8.39 -3.98 10.62
C ARG A 81 -8.09 -3.23 11.91
N ALA A 82 -6.89 -3.40 12.47
CA ALA A 82 -6.50 -2.73 13.72
C ALA A 82 -6.56 -1.19 13.62
N ALA A 83 -6.15 -0.61 12.50
CA ALA A 83 -6.26 0.83 12.28
C ALA A 83 -7.71 1.30 12.22
N LEU A 84 -8.57 0.60 11.48
CA LEU A 84 -9.99 0.92 11.39
C LEU A 84 -10.67 0.76 12.76
N GLU A 85 -10.36 -0.28 13.52
CA GLU A 85 -10.85 -0.48 14.88
C GLU A 85 -10.47 0.65 15.82
N ALA A 86 -9.23 1.16 15.68
CA ALA A 86 -8.72 2.32 16.39
C ALA A 86 -9.27 3.67 15.89
N GLY A 87 -10.17 3.66 14.90
CA GLY A 87 -10.79 4.88 14.37
C GLY A 87 -9.90 5.69 13.45
N ARG A 88 -8.94 5.05 12.74
CA ARG A 88 -8.04 5.71 11.81
C ARG A 88 -8.45 5.44 10.37
N HIS A 89 -8.31 6.45 9.51
CA HIS A 89 -8.40 6.27 8.08
C HIS A 89 -7.21 5.44 7.58
N VAL A 90 -7.39 4.71 6.49
CA VAL A 90 -6.37 3.80 6.00
C VAL A 90 -6.12 3.98 4.51
N ILE A 91 -4.85 4.02 4.15
CA ILE A 91 -4.34 3.77 2.81
C ILE A 91 -3.49 2.50 2.93
N VAL A 92 -3.86 1.44 2.24
CA VAL A 92 -3.11 0.17 2.28
C VAL A 92 -2.53 -0.15 0.91
N GLU A 93 -1.29 -0.65 0.89
CA GLU A 93 -0.67 -1.13 -0.34
C GLU A 93 -1.47 -2.26 -0.98
N LYS A 94 -1.32 -2.32 -2.30
CA LYS A 94 -1.92 -3.40 -3.08
C LYS A 94 -1.14 -4.73 -2.91
N PRO A 95 -1.81 -5.87 -3.01
CA PRO A 95 -3.25 -6.03 -2.94
C PRO A 95 -3.75 -5.83 -1.50
N MET A 96 -4.91 -5.18 -1.35
CA MET A 96 -5.51 -4.88 -0.02
C MET A 96 -5.68 -6.14 0.82
N ALA A 97 -6.12 -7.22 0.20
CA ALA A 97 -6.38 -8.49 0.85
C ALA A 97 -6.13 -9.67 -0.11
N PRO A 98 -5.84 -10.88 0.41
CA PRO A 98 -5.64 -12.07 -0.40
C PRO A 98 -6.94 -12.63 -1.00
N THR A 99 -8.11 -12.25 -0.49
CA THR A 99 -9.42 -12.71 -0.99
C THR A 99 -10.45 -11.59 -0.99
N ALA A 100 -11.44 -11.68 -1.89
CA ALA A 100 -12.56 -10.74 -1.96
C ALA A 100 -13.33 -10.66 -0.63
N ALA A 101 -13.59 -11.79 0.02
CA ALA A 101 -14.32 -11.81 1.30
C ALA A 101 -13.61 -10.98 2.39
N LEU A 102 -12.29 -11.06 2.48
CA LEU A 102 -11.52 -10.25 3.44
C LEU A 102 -11.51 -8.77 3.05
N ALA A 103 -11.47 -8.45 1.76
CA ALA A 103 -11.56 -7.06 1.29
C ALA A 103 -12.95 -6.46 1.60
N GLU A 104 -14.02 -7.22 1.36
CA GLU A 104 -15.39 -6.82 1.68
C GLU A 104 -15.58 -6.59 3.19
N GLU A 105 -15.05 -7.48 4.03
CA GLU A 105 -15.08 -7.34 5.48
C GLU A 105 -14.41 -6.05 5.95
N LEU A 106 -13.23 -5.72 5.40
CA LEU A 106 -12.54 -4.46 5.71
C LEU A 106 -13.35 -3.24 5.23
N ALA A 107 -13.94 -3.31 4.05
CA ALA A 107 -14.76 -2.24 3.51
C ALA A 107 -16.04 -2.01 4.34
N GLU A 108 -16.67 -3.08 4.83
CA GLU A 108 -17.82 -2.99 5.73
C GLU A 108 -17.44 -2.39 7.08
N LEU A 109 -16.31 -2.81 7.64
CA LEU A 109 -15.77 -2.24 8.88
C LEU A 109 -15.52 -0.73 8.73
N ALA A 110 -14.87 -0.31 7.64
CA ALA A 110 -14.61 1.10 7.35
C ALA A 110 -15.92 1.89 7.24
N ARG A 111 -16.92 1.37 6.49
CA ARG A 111 -18.24 1.99 6.35
C ARG A 111 -18.96 2.12 7.67
N SER A 112 -18.98 1.07 8.50
CA SER A 112 -19.65 1.06 9.80
C SER A 112 -19.09 2.13 10.75
N LYS A 113 -17.78 2.39 10.64
CA LYS A 113 -17.06 3.39 11.44
C LYS A 113 -16.99 4.78 10.78
N LYS A 114 -17.55 4.94 9.56
CA LYS A 114 -17.48 6.18 8.76
C LYS A 114 -16.04 6.62 8.50
N LEU A 115 -15.17 5.65 8.24
CA LEU A 115 -13.76 5.85 7.92
C LEU A 115 -13.49 5.63 6.43
N PHE A 116 -12.47 6.31 5.92
CA PHE A 116 -11.96 6.07 4.58
C PHE A 116 -10.99 4.89 4.58
N LEU A 117 -11.13 4.03 3.58
CA LEU A 117 -10.23 2.93 3.26
C LEU A 117 -9.90 3.00 1.78
N PHE A 118 -8.63 3.18 1.44
CA PHE A 118 -8.14 3.24 0.07
C PHE A 118 -7.08 2.15 -0.15
N GLU A 119 -7.18 1.51 -1.31
CA GLU A 119 -6.12 0.64 -1.83
C GLU A 119 -5.20 1.46 -2.74
N ALA A 120 -3.88 1.33 -2.56
CA ALA A 120 -2.88 2.10 -3.29
C ALA A 120 -2.62 1.52 -4.70
N VAL A 121 -3.67 1.40 -5.51
CA VAL A 121 -3.56 1.02 -6.93
C VAL A 121 -3.29 2.28 -7.75
N THR A 122 -2.00 2.62 -7.87
CA THR A 122 -1.55 3.90 -8.45
C THR A 122 -1.98 4.12 -9.89
N THR A 123 -2.18 3.05 -10.68
CA THR A 123 -2.61 3.13 -12.09
C THR A 123 -3.97 3.81 -12.24
N GLN A 124 -4.87 3.67 -11.27
CA GLN A 124 -6.20 4.30 -11.31
C GLN A 124 -6.17 5.83 -11.25
N TYR A 125 -5.06 6.40 -10.77
CA TYR A 125 -4.88 7.85 -10.59
C TYR A 125 -4.00 8.49 -11.67
N GLN A 126 -3.60 7.71 -12.69
CA GLN A 126 -2.80 8.23 -13.80
C GLN A 126 -3.68 8.90 -14.87
N ASP A 127 -3.14 9.93 -15.54
CA ASP A 127 -3.81 10.66 -16.60
C ASP A 127 -4.29 9.75 -17.73
N ASN A 128 -3.51 8.72 -18.08
CA ASN A 128 -3.87 7.73 -19.08
C ASN A 128 -5.13 6.95 -18.69
N TYR A 129 -5.29 6.60 -17.40
CA TYR A 129 -6.49 5.93 -16.91
C TYR A 129 -7.72 6.84 -16.99
N ALA A 130 -7.58 8.09 -16.60
CA ALA A 130 -8.64 9.09 -16.76
C ALA A 130 -9.05 9.23 -18.24
N LYS A 131 -8.07 9.22 -19.16
CA LYS A 131 -8.33 9.28 -20.61
C LYS A 131 -9.02 8.05 -21.14
N ILE A 132 -8.66 6.86 -20.69
CA ILE A 132 -9.35 5.60 -21.05
C ILE A 132 -10.82 5.70 -20.63
N ARG A 133 -11.11 6.12 -19.41
CA ARG A 133 -12.49 6.28 -18.92
C ARG A 133 -13.30 7.28 -19.75
N GLU A 134 -12.70 8.38 -20.20
CA GLU A 134 -13.35 9.37 -21.05
C GLU A 134 -13.74 8.79 -22.42
N VAL A 135 -12.85 7.97 -23.03
CA VAL A 135 -13.06 7.49 -24.39
C VAL A 135 -13.81 6.16 -24.45
N LEU A 136 -13.83 5.38 -23.38
CA LEU A 136 -14.45 4.06 -23.33
C LEU A 136 -15.91 4.04 -23.82
N PRO A 137 -16.78 5.01 -23.48
CA PRO A 137 -18.16 5.06 -24.01
C PRO A 137 -18.23 5.25 -25.52
N LYS A 138 -17.15 5.74 -26.16
CA LYS A 138 -17.11 6.04 -27.61
C LYS A 138 -16.77 4.81 -28.47
N VAL A 139 -16.24 3.74 -27.85
CA VAL A 139 -15.88 2.51 -28.58
C VAL A 139 -17.03 1.51 -28.71
N GLY A 140 -18.19 1.82 -28.13
CA GLY A 140 -19.37 0.95 -28.17
C GLY A 140 -19.31 -0.18 -27.13
N ALA A 141 -19.96 -1.31 -27.42
CA ALA A 141 -19.96 -2.47 -26.52
C ALA A 141 -18.58 -3.12 -26.47
N VAL A 142 -17.99 -3.18 -25.26
CA VAL A 142 -16.71 -3.87 -25.05
C VAL A 142 -16.95 -5.38 -25.05
N THR A 143 -16.32 -6.09 -25.98
CA THR A 143 -16.44 -7.55 -26.13
C THR A 143 -15.20 -8.29 -25.65
N MET A 144 -14.05 -7.61 -25.61
CA MET A 144 -12.78 -8.19 -25.15
C MET A 144 -11.89 -7.09 -24.57
N VAL A 145 -11.19 -7.41 -23.49
CA VAL A 145 -10.12 -6.58 -22.92
C VAL A 145 -8.86 -7.43 -22.84
N GLN A 146 -7.75 -6.93 -23.38
CA GLN A 146 -6.44 -7.55 -23.23
C GLN A 146 -5.50 -6.59 -22.54
N CYS A 147 -5.01 -6.99 -21.37
CA CYS A 147 -4.07 -6.22 -20.57
C CYS A 147 -2.73 -6.96 -20.47
N ASN A 148 -1.66 -6.21 -20.41
CA ASN A 148 -0.32 -6.74 -20.22
C ASN A 148 0.46 -5.85 -19.24
N PHE A 149 0.98 -6.46 -18.18
CA PHE A 149 1.96 -5.85 -17.28
C PHE A 149 3.19 -6.73 -17.27
N SER A 150 4.18 -6.37 -18.09
CA SER A 150 5.44 -7.12 -18.24
C SER A 150 6.60 -6.27 -17.76
N GLN A 151 7.31 -6.77 -16.76
CA GLN A 151 8.46 -6.10 -16.20
C GLN A 151 9.56 -7.12 -15.85
N TYR A 152 10.82 -6.78 -16.18
CA TYR A 152 11.95 -7.55 -15.70
C TYR A 152 12.09 -7.33 -14.18
N SER A 153 11.94 -8.39 -13.41
CA SER A 153 12.01 -8.29 -11.95
C SER A 153 13.45 -8.11 -11.49
N SER A 154 13.71 -7.11 -10.65
CA SER A 154 14.99 -6.94 -9.95
C SER A 154 15.37 -8.15 -9.07
N ARG A 155 14.38 -9.01 -8.76
CA ARG A 155 14.54 -10.23 -7.94
C ARG A 155 14.74 -11.49 -8.77
N TYR A 156 14.83 -11.37 -10.10
CA TYR A 156 14.92 -12.52 -11.01
C TYR A 156 16.15 -13.38 -10.75
N HIS A 157 17.32 -12.76 -10.53
CA HIS A 157 18.55 -13.49 -10.24
C HIS A 157 18.47 -14.25 -8.90
N ASP A 158 17.90 -13.65 -7.87
CA ASP A 158 17.64 -14.32 -6.59
C ASP A 158 16.74 -15.54 -6.79
N PHE A 159 15.66 -15.39 -7.58
CA PHE A 159 14.73 -16.46 -7.89
C PHE A 159 15.42 -17.63 -8.62
N CYS A 160 16.24 -17.33 -9.63
CA CYS A 160 17.04 -18.34 -10.33
C CYS A 160 18.04 -19.06 -9.39
N ALA A 161 18.52 -18.37 -8.36
CA ALA A 161 19.37 -18.96 -7.31
C ALA A 161 18.60 -19.71 -6.22
N GLY A 162 17.28 -19.90 -6.37
CA GLY A 162 16.42 -20.60 -5.43
C GLY A 162 15.93 -19.78 -4.24
N LYS A 163 16.18 -18.48 -4.22
CA LYS A 163 15.69 -17.59 -3.16
C LYS A 163 14.30 -17.06 -3.49
N ILE A 164 13.29 -17.56 -2.78
CA ILE A 164 11.90 -17.15 -2.97
C ILE A 164 11.61 -15.90 -2.13
N TRP A 165 11.28 -14.81 -2.78
CA TRP A 165 10.82 -13.59 -2.13
C TRP A 165 9.32 -13.68 -1.80
N PRO A 166 8.82 -13.00 -0.74
CA PRO A 166 7.39 -13.01 -0.41
C PRO A 166 6.46 -12.62 -1.56
N SER A 167 6.90 -11.76 -2.47
CA SER A 167 6.13 -11.39 -3.67
C SER A 167 5.95 -12.53 -4.69
N PHE A 168 6.73 -13.61 -4.60
CA PHE A 168 6.61 -14.81 -5.44
C PHE A 168 5.97 -15.99 -4.71
N ASP A 169 5.84 -15.88 -3.38
CA ASP A 169 5.35 -16.96 -2.53
C ASP A 169 3.83 -16.86 -2.32
N PRO A 170 3.03 -17.82 -2.82
CA PRO A 170 1.59 -17.84 -2.58
C PRO A 170 1.21 -17.88 -1.10
N ALA A 171 2.04 -18.50 -0.23
CA ALA A 171 1.82 -18.51 1.22
C ALA A 171 1.91 -17.10 1.85
N CYS A 172 2.57 -16.19 1.16
CA CYS A 172 2.67 -14.78 1.55
C CYS A 172 1.66 -13.88 0.82
N ALA A 173 0.61 -14.44 0.21
CA ALA A 173 -0.29 -13.73 -0.70
C ALA A 173 0.47 -13.06 -1.87
N GLY A 174 1.54 -13.72 -2.34
CA GLY A 174 2.33 -13.34 -3.50
C GLY A 174 1.89 -14.04 -4.77
N GLY A 175 2.69 -13.89 -5.81
CA GLY A 175 2.47 -14.43 -7.15
C GLY A 175 2.12 -13.34 -8.16
N ALA A 176 2.37 -13.63 -9.45
CA ALA A 176 2.24 -12.64 -10.51
C ALA A 176 0.84 -12.04 -10.61
N LEU A 177 -0.22 -12.83 -10.40
CA LEU A 177 -1.59 -12.34 -10.43
C LEU A 177 -1.87 -11.36 -9.28
N MET A 178 -1.40 -11.66 -8.07
CA MET A 178 -1.59 -10.80 -6.90
C MET A 178 -0.72 -9.54 -6.93
N ASP A 179 0.52 -9.67 -7.38
CA ASP A 179 1.47 -8.55 -7.33
C ASP A 179 1.36 -7.62 -8.55
N LEU A 180 1.15 -8.18 -9.75
CA LEU A 180 1.09 -7.44 -11.01
C LEU A 180 -0.31 -7.45 -11.64
N GLY A 181 -1.03 -8.56 -11.55
CA GLY A 181 -2.36 -8.69 -12.14
C GLY A 181 -3.38 -7.72 -11.56
N VAL A 182 -3.21 -7.30 -10.32
CA VAL A 182 -4.05 -6.27 -9.67
C VAL A 182 -4.12 -4.98 -10.49
N TYR A 183 -3.03 -4.58 -11.15
CA TYR A 183 -3.02 -3.39 -12.02
C TYR A 183 -3.79 -3.57 -13.32
N ASN A 184 -3.98 -4.80 -13.78
CA ASN A 184 -4.70 -5.11 -15.00
C ASN A 184 -6.21 -5.25 -14.80
N VAL A 185 -6.65 -5.53 -13.58
CA VAL A 185 -8.07 -5.77 -13.26
C VAL A 185 -8.72 -4.65 -12.46
N SER A 186 -7.95 -3.65 -12.09
CA SER A 186 -8.40 -2.50 -11.27
C SER A 186 -8.98 -1.35 -12.08
#